data_6729f3b01521016125d955a82ba00799
#
_entry.id   6729f3b01521016125d955a82ba00799
#
_cell.length_a   1.000
_cell.length_b   1.000
_cell.length_c   1.000
_cell.angle_alpha   90.00
_cell.angle_beta   90.00
_cell.angle_gamma   90.00
#
_symmetry.space_group_name_H-M   'P 1'
#
loop_
_entity.id
_entity.type
_entity.pdbx_description
1 polymer ?
#
loop_
_entity_poly.entity_id
_entity_poly.type
_entity_poly.pdbx_seq_one_letter_code
_entity_poly.pdbx_strand_id
1 'polypeptide(L)'
;MNKMQKTAKALDTFCKVLFWLAIAGSVIFAAAVVILAFAGDKAMIEASSLTLGPATFNLAEGFRPDAKYASGLIFSMIPVVALGVATVIIGLNIIRSILAPMKEGVPFDGTMSKSIRKLGWFSLISGGVWSIITIIFESLMLVVYDFEKIFIGDAVTDIVIESDISLDFIIVAAVIFLLSYVFRYGEALQQQADETL
;
A
#
# COMPACT_ATOMS: atom_id res chain seq x y z
N MET A 1 27.46 23.40 -3.21
CA MET A 1 26.19 22.63 -3.05
C MET A 1 25.81 22.66 -1.58
N ASN A 2 24.67 23.26 -1.25
CA ASN A 2 24.21 23.43 0.13
C ASN A 2 23.80 22.06 0.73
N LYS A 3 23.83 21.92 2.07
CA LYS A 3 23.47 20.69 2.80
C LYS A 3 22.07 20.17 2.39
N MET A 4 21.11 21.09 2.23
CA MET A 4 19.75 20.79 1.77
C MET A 4 19.72 20.11 0.38
N GLN A 5 20.46 20.63 -0.59
CA GLN A 5 20.55 20.06 -1.92
C GLN A 5 21.13 18.64 -1.93
N LYS A 6 22.13 18.38 -1.07
CA LYS A 6 22.72 17.04 -0.91
C LYS A 6 21.69 16.05 -0.39
N THR A 7 20.94 16.44 0.65
CA THR A 7 19.88 15.60 1.24
C THR A 7 18.76 15.36 0.24
N ALA A 8 18.29 16.37 -0.49
CA ALA A 8 17.24 16.22 -1.49
C ALA A 8 17.67 15.28 -2.64
N LYS A 9 18.94 15.34 -3.08
CA LYS A 9 19.47 14.42 -4.08
C LYS A 9 19.57 12.98 -3.58
N ALA A 10 19.99 12.78 -2.33
CA ALA A 10 20.05 11.47 -1.71
C ALA A 10 18.65 10.84 -1.62
N LEU A 11 17.64 11.62 -1.17
CA LEU A 11 16.25 11.18 -1.11
C LEU A 11 15.68 10.87 -2.51
N ASP A 12 15.96 11.69 -3.53
CA ASP A 12 15.52 11.40 -4.91
C ASP A 12 16.13 10.10 -5.44
N THR A 13 17.43 9.84 -5.12
CA THR A 13 18.08 8.58 -5.48
C THR A 13 17.44 7.39 -4.78
N PHE A 14 17.13 7.53 -3.49
CA PHE A 14 16.40 6.51 -2.73
C PHE A 14 15.03 6.22 -3.32
N CYS A 15 14.26 7.26 -3.67
CA CYS A 15 12.97 7.09 -4.37
C CYS A 15 13.12 6.35 -5.71
N LYS A 16 14.20 6.60 -6.47
CA LYS A 16 14.48 5.87 -7.72
C LYS A 16 14.76 4.39 -7.47
N VAL A 17 15.52 4.08 -6.43
CA VAL A 17 15.80 2.68 -6.05
C VAL A 17 14.51 1.97 -5.68
N LEU A 18 13.68 2.59 -4.83
CA LEU A 18 12.37 2.03 -4.46
C LEU A 18 11.45 1.83 -5.67
N PHE A 19 11.46 2.77 -6.62
CA PHE A 19 10.69 2.66 -7.87
C PHE A 19 11.09 1.41 -8.67
N TRP A 20 12.37 1.18 -8.87
CA TRP A 20 12.88 0.01 -9.59
C TRP A 20 12.63 -1.29 -8.82
N LEU A 21 12.76 -1.28 -7.49
CA LEU A 21 12.42 -2.43 -6.65
C LEU A 21 10.93 -2.78 -6.73
N ALA A 22 10.04 -1.79 -6.75
CA ALA A 22 8.60 -2.02 -6.90
C ALA A 22 8.28 -2.67 -8.27
N ILE A 23 8.92 -2.20 -9.36
CA ILE A 23 8.74 -2.80 -10.69
C ILE A 23 9.30 -4.23 -10.72
N ALA A 24 10.52 -4.44 -10.24
CA ALA A 24 11.13 -5.77 -10.24
C ALA A 24 10.30 -6.76 -9.41
N GLY A 25 9.85 -6.35 -8.21
CA GLY A 25 8.99 -7.14 -7.35
C GLY A 25 7.66 -7.51 -8.02
N SER A 26 7.04 -6.57 -8.73
CA SER A 26 5.78 -6.82 -9.45
C SER A 26 5.94 -7.81 -10.60
N VAL A 27 7.06 -7.75 -11.33
CA VAL A 27 7.37 -8.71 -12.41
C VAL A 27 7.58 -10.11 -11.84
N ILE A 28 8.35 -10.24 -10.74
CA ILE A 28 8.57 -11.53 -10.07
C ILE A 28 7.25 -12.10 -9.56
N PHE A 29 6.41 -11.27 -8.95
CA PHE A 29 5.10 -11.69 -8.46
C PHE A 29 4.18 -12.13 -9.60
N ALA A 30 4.10 -11.37 -10.69
CA ALA A 30 3.30 -11.74 -11.86
C ALA A 30 3.77 -13.09 -12.46
N ALA A 31 5.08 -13.30 -12.55
CA ALA A 31 5.64 -14.58 -13.00
C ALA A 31 5.25 -15.74 -12.06
N ALA A 32 5.31 -15.52 -10.74
CA ALA A 32 4.93 -16.52 -9.75
C ALA A 32 3.43 -16.88 -9.86
N VAL A 33 2.54 -15.90 -10.01
CA VAL A 33 1.10 -16.13 -10.21
C VAL A 33 0.84 -16.92 -11.49
N VAL A 34 1.52 -16.59 -12.58
CA VAL A 34 1.40 -17.32 -13.85
C VAL A 34 1.85 -18.78 -13.68
N ILE A 35 2.99 -19.02 -13.03
CA ILE A 35 3.49 -20.39 -12.75
C ILE A 35 2.47 -21.17 -11.91
N LEU A 36 1.92 -20.56 -10.85
CA LEU A 36 0.90 -21.18 -10.01
C LEU A 36 -0.37 -21.50 -10.81
N ALA A 37 -0.82 -20.60 -11.68
CA ALA A 37 -1.99 -20.81 -12.53
C ALA A 37 -1.82 -21.98 -13.51
N PHE A 38 -0.61 -22.19 -14.05
CA PHE A 38 -0.32 -23.30 -14.96
C PHE A 38 -0.01 -24.62 -14.23
N ALA A 39 0.42 -24.57 -12.97
CA ALA A 39 0.72 -25.78 -12.20
C ALA A 39 -0.55 -26.57 -11.80
N GLY A 40 -1.73 -25.98 -11.92
CA GLY A 40 -3.03 -26.60 -11.66
C GLY A 40 -3.17 -27.12 -10.22
N ASP A 41 -3.92 -28.22 -10.04
CA ASP A 41 -4.19 -28.83 -8.72
C ASP A 41 -2.91 -29.26 -7.97
N LYS A 42 -1.79 -29.44 -8.66
CA LYS A 42 -0.49 -29.80 -8.06
C LYS A 42 0.16 -28.61 -7.34
N ALA A 43 -0.21 -27.37 -7.67
CA ALA A 43 0.29 -26.17 -7.00
C ALA A 43 -0.62 -25.73 -5.85
N MET A 44 -1.69 -26.43 -5.58
CA MET A 44 -2.50 -26.21 -4.40
C MET A 44 -1.60 -26.46 -3.18
N ILE A 45 -1.17 -25.37 -2.59
CA ILE A 45 -0.39 -25.36 -1.38
C ILE A 45 -1.23 -26.08 -0.33
N GLU A 46 -0.79 -27.26 0.08
CA GLU A 46 -1.33 -27.88 1.28
C GLU A 46 -1.11 -26.88 2.42
N ALA A 47 -2.20 -26.28 2.86
CA ALA A 47 -2.14 -25.35 3.97
C ALA A 47 -1.80 -26.15 5.22
N SER A 48 -0.53 -26.14 5.59
CA SER A 48 -0.06 -26.85 6.80
C SER A 48 -0.34 -26.06 8.06
N SER A 49 -0.54 -24.75 7.94
CA SER A 49 -0.81 -23.89 9.10
C SER A 49 -1.62 -22.66 8.69
N LEU A 50 -2.46 -22.20 9.60
CA LEU A 50 -3.23 -20.98 9.52
C LEU A 50 -2.85 -20.09 10.71
N THR A 51 -2.41 -18.86 10.45
CA THR A 51 -2.05 -17.91 11.51
C THR A 51 -3.13 -16.83 11.60
N LEU A 52 -3.77 -16.74 12.78
CA LEU A 52 -4.79 -15.74 13.10
C LEU A 52 -4.32 -14.95 14.33
N GLY A 53 -3.94 -13.70 14.10
CA GLY A 53 -3.34 -12.88 15.15
C GLY A 53 -2.09 -13.53 15.74
N PRO A 54 -1.98 -13.69 17.08
CA PRO A 54 -0.85 -14.31 17.73
C PRO A 54 -0.88 -15.86 17.72
N ALA A 55 -1.97 -16.48 17.26
CA ALA A 55 -2.16 -17.93 17.28
C ALA A 55 -1.88 -18.56 15.92
N THR A 56 -1.11 -19.65 15.89
CA THR A 56 -0.88 -20.47 14.70
C THR A 56 -1.55 -21.83 14.90
N PHE A 57 -2.47 -22.16 14.01
CA PHE A 57 -3.17 -23.44 13.98
C PHE A 57 -2.49 -24.34 12.96
N ASN A 58 -2.03 -25.50 13.40
CA ASN A 58 -1.54 -26.54 12.49
C ASN A 58 -2.74 -27.32 11.97
N LEU A 59 -2.92 -27.31 10.66
CA LEU A 59 -4.00 -28.02 10.01
C LEU A 59 -3.65 -29.49 9.82
N ALA A 60 -4.66 -30.35 9.75
CA ALA A 60 -4.45 -31.79 9.53
C ALA A 60 -3.75 -32.04 8.19
N GLU A 61 -2.91 -33.09 8.13
CA GLU A 61 -2.27 -33.51 6.88
C GLU A 61 -3.32 -33.77 5.78
N GLY A 62 -3.10 -33.15 4.61
CA GLY A 62 -4.03 -33.26 3.48
C GLY A 62 -5.19 -32.28 3.49
N PHE A 63 -5.27 -31.35 4.47
CA PHE A 63 -6.26 -30.27 4.40
C PHE A 63 -5.99 -29.40 3.18
N ARG A 64 -7.00 -29.30 2.31
CA ARG A 64 -6.96 -28.44 1.12
C ARG A 64 -8.13 -27.46 1.18
N PRO A 65 -7.88 -26.16 1.02
CA PRO A 65 -8.97 -25.23 0.80
C PRO A 65 -9.79 -25.64 -0.43
N ASP A 66 -11.06 -25.27 -0.47
CA ASP A 66 -11.93 -25.65 -1.60
C ASP A 66 -11.32 -25.15 -2.92
N ALA A 67 -10.97 -26.11 -3.80
CA ALA A 67 -10.28 -25.86 -5.06
C ALA A 67 -11.01 -24.85 -5.96
N LYS A 68 -12.34 -24.81 -5.88
CA LYS A 68 -13.17 -23.88 -6.64
C LYS A 68 -12.91 -22.42 -6.27
N TYR A 69 -12.68 -22.14 -4.98
CA TYR A 69 -12.47 -20.79 -4.48
C TYR A 69 -10.98 -20.42 -4.43
N ALA A 70 -10.09 -21.40 -4.25
CA ALA A 70 -8.65 -21.16 -4.16
C ALA A 70 -8.08 -20.55 -5.46
N SER A 71 -8.52 -21.03 -6.63
CA SER A 71 -8.14 -20.42 -7.91
C SER A 71 -8.64 -18.99 -8.03
N GLY A 72 -9.87 -18.71 -7.61
CA GLY A 72 -10.44 -17.36 -7.58
C GLY A 72 -9.60 -16.40 -6.70
N LEU A 73 -9.11 -16.88 -5.55
CA LEU A 73 -8.26 -16.11 -4.66
C LEU A 73 -6.90 -15.77 -5.30
N ILE A 74 -6.25 -16.73 -5.97
CA ILE A 74 -5.00 -16.48 -6.69
C ILE A 74 -5.21 -15.40 -7.78
N PHE A 75 -6.28 -15.49 -8.56
CA PHE A 75 -6.58 -14.49 -9.58
C PHE A 75 -6.95 -13.12 -8.99
N SER A 76 -7.59 -13.06 -7.83
CA SER A 76 -7.91 -11.81 -7.16
C SER A 76 -6.66 -11.07 -6.62
N MET A 77 -5.54 -11.76 -6.44
CA MET A 77 -4.27 -11.15 -6.06
C MET A 77 -3.67 -10.26 -7.15
N ILE A 78 -3.92 -10.57 -8.44
CA ILE A 78 -3.34 -9.82 -9.56
C ILE A 78 -3.74 -8.34 -9.52
N PRO A 79 -5.04 -7.98 -9.50
CA PRO A 79 -5.45 -6.58 -9.42
C PRO A 79 -5.01 -5.90 -8.11
N VAL A 80 -4.96 -6.62 -6.99
CA VAL A 80 -4.48 -6.08 -5.70
C VAL A 80 -3.01 -5.67 -5.80
N VAL A 81 -2.15 -6.54 -6.33
CA VAL A 81 -0.73 -6.22 -6.49
C VAL A 81 -0.52 -5.13 -7.55
N ALA A 82 -1.24 -5.17 -8.67
CA ALA A 82 -1.17 -4.12 -9.68
C ALA A 82 -1.54 -2.76 -9.09
N LEU A 83 -2.58 -2.70 -8.27
CA LEU A 83 -2.99 -1.48 -7.58
C LEU A 83 -1.95 -1.04 -6.54
N GLY A 84 -1.36 -1.98 -5.78
CA GLY A 84 -0.27 -1.70 -4.84
C GLY A 84 0.94 -1.07 -5.53
N VAL A 85 1.37 -1.66 -6.63
CA VAL A 85 2.49 -1.13 -7.42
C VAL A 85 2.15 0.25 -7.99
N ALA A 86 0.96 0.45 -8.54
CA ALA A 86 0.50 1.75 -9.03
C ALA A 86 0.50 2.80 -7.91
N THR A 87 0.03 2.44 -6.71
CA THR A 87 0.05 3.31 -5.53
C THR A 87 1.48 3.73 -5.17
N VAL A 88 2.42 2.78 -5.11
CA VAL A 88 3.83 3.09 -4.83
C VAL A 88 4.43 4.00 -5.90
N ILE A 89 4.22 3.70 -7.19
CA ILE A 89 4.75 4.50 -8.30
C ILE A 89 4.20 5.94 -8.27
N ILE A 90 2.90 6.10 -8.09
CA ILE A 90 2.27 7.44 -8.04
C ILE A 90 2.77 8.20 -6.81
N GLY A 91 2.80 7.58 -5.63
CA GLY A 91 3.30 8.19 -4.40
C GLY A 91 4.75 8.65 -4.53
N LEU A 92 5.64 7.80 -5.04
CA LEU A 92 7.05 8.14 -5.27
C LEU A 92 7.21 9.29 -6.27
N ASN A 93 6.41 9.34 -7.33
CA ASN A 93 6.44 10.45 -8.30
C ASN A 93 5.99 11.77 -7.66
N ILE A 94 4.98 11.75 -6.80
CA ILE A 94 4.55 12.96 -6.07
C ILE A 94 5.66 13.41 -5.09
N ILE A 95 6.29 12.49 -4.35
CA ILE A 95 7.40 12.81 -3.44
C ILE A 95 8.56 13.41 -4.24
N ARG A 96 8.92 12.85 -5.39
CA ARG A 96 9.97 13.39 -6.25
C ARG A 96 9.63 14.79 -6.79
N SER A 97 8.37 15.10 -7.05
CA SER A 97 7.95 16.45 -7.44
C SER A 97 8.14 17.47 -6.30
N ILE A 98 8.01 17.04 -5.04
CA ILE A 98 8.30 17.88 -3.87
C ILE A 98 9.82 18.10 -3.72
N LEU A 99 10.63 17.07 -4.02
CA LEU A 99 12.08 17.17 -3.91
C LEU A 99 12.74 17.98 -5.05
N ALA A 100 12.06 18.15 -6.18
CA ALA A 100 12.63 18.80 -7.35
C ALA A 100 13.11 20.23 -7.07
N PRO A 101 12.31 21.17 -6.53
CA PRO A 101 12.77 22.52 -6.24
C PRO A 101 13.83 22.56 -5.14
N MET A 102 13.81 21.62 -4.17
CA MET A 102 14.84 21.52 -3.13
C MET A 102 16.21 21.14 -3.70
N LYS A 103 16.25 20.35 -4.78
CA LYS A 103 17.51 20.00 -5.48
C LYS A 103 18.13 21.20 -6.20
N GLU A 104 17.29 22.12 -6.66
CA GLU A 104 17.70 23.37 -7.33
C GLU A 104 18.09 24.47 -6.32
N GLY A 105 17.76 24.27 -5.04
CA GLY A 105 18.09 25.21 -3.96
C GLY A 105 17.03 26.28 -3.75
N VAL A 106 15.84 26.16 -4.37
CA VAL A 106 14.71 27.07 -4.24
C VAL A 106 13.56 26.34 -3.56
N PRO A 107 13.55 26.27 -2.20
CA PRO A 107 12.54 25.47 -1.48
C PRO A 107 11.13 26.05 -1.52
N PHE A 108 10.95 27.31 -1.92
CA PHE A 108 9.66 27.97 -1.99
C PHE A 108 9.42 28.58 -3.39
N ASP A 109 9.32 27.71 -4.39
CA ASP A 109 9.14 28.09 -5.80
C ASP A 109 7.67 28.29 -6.21
N GLY A 110 6.72 28.26 -5.26
CA GLY A 110 5.27 28.36 -5.51
C GLY A 110 4.62 27.06 -6.03
N THR A 111 5.38 25.99 -6.23
CA THR A 111 4.86 24.67 -6.68
C THR A 111 4.87 23.63 -5.58
N MET A 112 5.68 23.83 -4.55
CA MET A 112 5.89 22.85 -3.48
C MET A 112 4.62 22.61 -2.65
N SER A 113 3.92 23.68 -2.26
CA SER A 113 2.65 23.58 -1.52
C SER A 113 1.58 22.80 -2.30
N LYS A 114 1.53 22.99 -3.63
CA LYS A 114 0.62 22.25 -4.54
C LYS A 114 0.98 20.77 -4.58
N SER A 115 2.27 20.44 -4.63
CA SER A 115 2.74 19.04 -4.66
C SER A 115 2.48 18.33 -3.32
N ILE A 116 2.67 19.02 -2.19
CA ILE A 116 2.32 18.51 -0.86
C ILE A 116 0.79 18.27 -0.77
N ARG A 117 -0.02 19.19 -1.26
CA ARG A 117 -1.49 19.01 -1.31
C ARG A 117 -1.91 17.81 -2.16
N LYS A 118 -1.25 17.59 -3.30
CA LYS A 118 -1.47 16.37 -4.12
C LYS A 118 -1.16 15.10 -3.33
N LEU A 119 -0.09 15.10 -2.52
CA LEU A 119 0.26 13.98 -1.66
C LEU A 119 -0.82 13.72 -0.60
N GLY A 120 -1.40 14.78 0.00
CA GLY A 120 -2.52 14.67 0.94
C GLY A 120 -3.75 14.00 0.31
N TRP A 121 -4.18 14.46 -0.86
CA TRP A 121 -5.28 13.84 -1.59
C TRP A 121 -4.97 12.41 -2.01
N PHE A 122 -3.75 12.15 -2.46
CA PHE A 122 -3.32 10.82 -2.81
C PHE A 122 -3.35 9.88 -1.60
N SER A 123 -2.86 10.32 -0.44
CA SER A 123 -2.90 9.54 0.81
C SER A 123 -4.34 9.21 1.23
N LEU A 124 -5.25 10.19 1.13
CA LEU A 124 -6.65 10.00 1.48
C LEU A 124 -7.34 8.98 0.56
N ILE A 125 -7.18 9.13 -0.76
CA ILE A 125 -7.81 8.26 -1.74
C ILE A 125 -7.21 6.84 -1.68
N SER A 126 -5.88 6.73 -1.67
CA SER A 126 -5.22 5.42 -1.62
C SER A 126 -5.52 4.67 -0.33
N GLY A 127 -5.53 5.37 0.82
CA GLY A 127 -5.89 4.76 2.10
C GLY A 127 -7.33 4.23 2.11
N GLY A 128 -8.30 4.99 1.63
CA GLY A 128 -9.69 4.54 1.50
C GLY A 128 -9.83 3.34 0.56
N VAL A 129 -9.16 3.36 -0.59
CA VAL A 129 -9.16 2.22 -1.53
C VAL A 129 -8.57 0.97 -0.88
N TRP A 130 -7.43 1.10 -0.16
CA TRP A 130 -6.82 -0.02 0.54
C TRP A 130 -7.70 -0.58 1.63
N SER A 131 -8.41 0.26 2.41
CA SER A 131 -9.36 -0.21 3.43
C SER A 131 -10.49 -1.06 2.81
N ILE A 132 -11.04 -0.63 1.67
CA ILE A 132 -12.06 -1.39 0.95
C ILE A 132 -11.50 -2.74 0.46
N ILE A 133 -10.30 -2.74 -0.11
CA ILE A 133 -9.65 -3.96 -0.60
C ILE A 133 -9.40 -4.95 0.53
N THR A 134 -8.96 -4.47 1.70
CA THR A 134 -8.73 -5.32 2.88
C THR A 134 -10.02 -6.02 3.30
N ILE A 135 -11.15 -5.30 3.39
CA ILE A 135 -12.45 -5.88 3.73
C ILE A 135 -12.87 -6.95 2.73
N ILE A 136 -12.74 -6.66 1.42
CA ILE A 136 -13.08 -7.61 0.36
C ILE A 136 -12.20 -8.86 0.47
N PHE A 137 -10.91 -8.68 0.71
CA PHE A 137 -9.95 -9.78 0.81
C PHE A 137 -10.21 -10.65 2.03
N GLU A 138 -10.48 -10.06 3.20
CA GLU A 138 -10.86 -10.78 4.41
C GLU A 138 -12.14 -11.58 4.19
N SER A 139 -13.15 -10.99 3.55
CA SER A 139 -14.40 -11.70 3.22
C SER A 139 -14.16 -12.88 2.27
N LEU A 140 -13.28 -12.73 1.27
CA LEU A 140 -12.91 -13.82 0.38
C LEU A 140 -12.17 -14.94 1.11
N MET A 141 -11.28 -14.62 2.03
CA MET A 141 -10.57 -15.59 2.86
C MET A 141 -11.53 -16.45 3.68
N LEU A 142 -12.55 -15.85 4.28
CA LEU A 142 -13.58 -16.58 5.04
C LEU A 142 -14.27 -17.65 4.18
N VAL A 143 -14.62 -17.30 2.94
CA VAL A 143 -15.31 -18.23 2.02
C VAL A 143 -14.37 -19.34 1.54
N VAL A 144 -13.09 -19.02 1.26
CA VAL A 144 -12.12 -19.99 0.71
C VAL A 144 -11.73 -21.04 1.72
N TYR A 145 -11.53 -20.65 2.97
CA TYR A 145 -11.05 -21.57 4.00
C TYR A 145 -12.16 -22.27 4.78
N ASP A 146 -13.44 -21.90 4.53
CA ASP A 146 -14.61 -22.50 5.21
C ASP A 146 -14.36 -22.62 6.74
N PHE A 147 -14.13 -21.48 7.39
CA PHE A 147 -13.75 -21.41 8.80
C PHE A 147 -14.75 -22.14 9.72
N GLU A 148 -16.02 -22.19 9.32
CA GLU A 148 -17.04 -22.94 10.05
C GLU A 148 -16.65 -24.42 10.18
N LYS A 149 -16.22 -25.06 9.08
CA LYS A 149 -15.79 -26.46 9.12
C LYS A 149 -14.51 -26.70 9.93
N ILE A 150 -13.63 -25.68 9.98
CA ILE A 150 -12.35 -25.83 10.69
C ILE A 150 -12.53 -25.67 12.20
N PHE A 151 -13.36 -24.71 12.62
CA PHE A 151 -13.41 -24.28 14.01
C PHE A 151 -14.71 -24.63 14.75
N ILE A 152 -15.84 -24.81 14.03
CA ILE A 152 -17.11 -25.14 14.70
C ILE A 152 -17.10 -26.61 15.13
N GLY A 153 -17.31 -26.85 16.42
CA GLY A 153 -17.36 -28.15 17.07
C GLY A 153 -17.97 -28.02 18.46
N ASP A 154 -17.80 -29.04 19.30
CA ASP A 154 -18.41 -29.07 20.65
C ASP A 154 -17.97 -27.89 21.54
N ALA A 155 -16.82 -27.28 21.27
CA ALA A 155 -16.26 -26.19 22.06
C ALA A 155 -16.44 -24.79 21.43
N VAL A 156 -16.69 -24.70 20.13
CA VAL A 156 -16.83 -23.45 19.38
C VAL A 156 -18.18 -23.47 18.66
N THR A 157 -19.07 -22.58 19.03
CA THR A 157 -20.45 -22.53 18.50
C THR A 157 -20.62 -21.48 17.40
N ASP A 158 -19.73 -20.48 17.35
CA ASP A 158 -19.80 -19.40 16.39
C ASP A 158 -18.41 -18.75 16.20
N ILE A 159 -18.14 -18.18 15.03
CA ILE A 159 -16.93 -17.44 14.70
C ILE A 159 -17.32 -16.07 14.20
N VAL A 160 -17.05 -15.06 15.00
CA VAL A 160 -17.24 -13.65 14.60
C VAL A 160 -15.86 -13.07 14.23
N ILE A 161 -15.70 -12.65 12.99
CA ILE A 161 -14.50 -11.93 12.55
C ILE A 161 -14.87 -10.47 12.39
N GLU A 162 -14.32 -9.65 13.29
CA GLU A 162 -14.48 -8.20 13.21
C GLU A 162 -13.40 -7.64 12.27
N SER A 163 -13.85 -7.03 11.18
CA SER A 163 -12.95 -6.30 10.27
C SER A 163 -12.78 -4.88 10.78
N ASP A 164 -11.62 -4.56 11.31
CA ASP A 164 -11.29 -3.21 11.74
C ASP A 164 -10.90 -2.33 10.55
N ILE A 165 -11.70 -1.29 10.30
CA ILE A 165 -11.38 -0.27 9.32
C ILE A 165 -10.39 0.71 9.96
N SER A 166 -9.12 0.60 9.63
CA SER A 166 -8.14 1.62 10.03
C SER A 166 -8.45 2.95 9.33
N LEU A 167 -8.68 3.99 10.12
CA LEU A 167 -8.88 5.37 9.64
C LEU A 167 -7.59 6.21 9.73
N ASP A 168 -6.44 5.60 9.99
CA ASP A 168 -5.15 6.26 10.17
C ASP A 168 -4.76 7.10 8.95
N PHE A 169 -5.16 6.68 7.75
CA PHE A 169 -4.91 7.42 6.52
C PHE A 169 -5.56 8.81 6.51
N ILE A 170 -6.67 9.00 7.24
CA ILE A 170 -7.34 10.31 7.37
C ILE A 170 -6.45 11.25 8.20
N ILE A 171 -5.90 10.75 9.31
CA ILE A 171 -5.00 11.52 10.17
C ILE A 171 -3.74 11.91 9.40
N VAL A 172 -3.15 10.96 8.67
CA VAL A 172 -1.96 11.20 7.83
C VAL A 172 -2.27 12.25 6.77
N ALA A 173 -3.38 12.13 6.07
CA ALA A 173 -3.80 13.11 5.06
C ALA A 173 -4.02 14.51 5.68
N ALA A 174 -4.65 14.59 6.85
CA ALA A 174 -4.86 15.86 7.56
C ALA A 174 -3.53 16.56 7.90
N VAL A 175 -2.56 15.80 8.42
CA VAL A 175 -1.20 16.33 8.71
C VAL A 175 -0.53 16.83 7.43
N ILE A 176 -0.64 16.10 6.31
CA ILE A 176 -0.08 16.52 5.02
C ILE A 176 -0.76 17.80 4.51
N PHE A 177 -2.08 17.95 4.68
CA PHE A 177 -2.79 19.17 4.33
C PHE A 177 -2.36 20.37 5.18
N LEU A 178 -2.16 20.16 6.49
CA LEU A 178 -1.61 21.20 7.37
C LEU A 178 -0.21 21.64 6.92
N LEU A 179 0.67 20.69 6.59
CA LEU A 179 1.99 21.00 6.02
C LEU A 179 1.87 21.78 4.70
N SER A 180 0.97 21.38 3.81
CA SER A 180 0.72 22.12 2.58
C SER A 180 0.32 23.59 2.83
N TYR A 181 -0.51 23.83 3.85
CA TYR A 181 -0.91 25.17 4.25
C TYR A 181 0.27 26.01 4.77
N VAL A 182 1.11 25.41 5.63
CA VAL A 182 2.32 26.09 6.15
C VAL A 182 3.29 26.46 5.02
N PHE A 183 3.53 25.55 4.08
CA PHE A 183 4.39 25.82 2.94
C PHE A 183 3.82 26.90 2.02
N ARG A 184 2.52 26.90 1.79
CA ARG A 184 1.83 27.97 1.03
C ARG A 184 2.00 29.35 1.67
N TYR A 185 1.95 29.40 3.01
CA TYR A 185 2.20 30.65 3.73
C TYR A 185 3.65 31.11 3.59
N GLY A 186 4.62 30.18 3.66
CA GLY A 186 6.03 30.46 3.41
C GLY A 186 6.32 30.96 1.99
N GLU A 187 5.67 30.35 0.98
CA GLU A 187 5.75 30.80 -0.42
C GLU A 187 5.26 32.25 -0.59
N ALA A 188 4.13 32.61 0.07
CA ALA A 188 3.58 33.95 0.02
C ALA A 188 4.50 34.99 0.70
N LEU A 189 5.12 34.64 1.83
CA LEU A 189 6.08 35.53 2.50
C LEU A 189 7.35 35.75 1.68
N GLN A 190 7.85 34.72 1.02
CA GLN A 190 9.00 34.84 0.15
C GLN A 190 8.70 35.76 -1.06
N GLN A 191 7.53 35.56 -1.68
CA GLN A 191 7.13 36.42 -2.78
C GLN A 191 7.04 37.90 -2.36
N GLN A 192 6.49 38.20 -1.19
CA GLN A 192 6.44 39.56 -0.66
C GLN A 192 7.84 40.15 -0.40
N ALA A 193 8.78 39.33 0.06
CA ALA A 193 10.16 39.75 0.28
C ALA A 193 10.87 40.06 -1.03
N ASP A 194 10.64 39.25 -2.07
CA ASP A 194 11.25 39.43 -3.40
C ASP A 194 10.67 40.67 -4.14
N GLU A 195 9.40 41.06 -3.87
CA GLU A 195 8.77 42.27 -4.45
C GLU A 195 9.22 43.56 -3.76
N THR A 196 9.87 43.49 -2.58
CA THR A 196 10.32 44.67 -1.83
C THR A 196 11.82 44.97 -1.99
N LEU A 197 12.54 44.18 -2.74
CA LEU A 197 13.97 44.35 -3.07
C LEU A 197 14.11 44.92 -4.49
#